data_484242318746f47844406f33aa9ade7c
#
_entry.id   484242318746f47844406f33aa9ade7c
#
_cell.length_a   1.000
_cell.length_b   1.000
_cell.length_c   1.000
_cell.angle_alpha   90.00
_cell.angle_beta   90.00
_cell.angle_gamma   90.00
#
_symmetry.space_group_name_H-M   'P 1'
#
loop_
_entity.id
_entity.type
_entity.pdbx_description
1 polymer ?
#
loop_
_entity_poly.entity_id
_entity_poly.type
_entity_poly.pdbx_seq_one_letter_code
_entity_poly.pdbx_strand_id
1 'polypeptide(L)'
;MDAANIMKPALARGKFQCIGATTLDEYRNSIEKDGALERRFQKVLVEATTEEETRTILNNIRDRYEQFHHVTYTPEALDACVSLTARYVGGRAFPDKAIDAMDEAGAKRVFQAYTVALYGLWTPTPLLTSWQP
;
A
#
# COMPACT_ATOMS: atom_id res chain seq x y z
N MET A 1 -26.70 6.46 15.87
CA MET A 1 -25.89 7.37 16.71
C MET A 1 -24.58 7.58 15.97
N ASP A 2 -24.27 8.81 15.62
CA ASP A 2 -23.10 9.13 14.82
C ASP A 2 -21.87 9.25 15.74
N ALA A 3 -20.80 8.47 15.47
CA ALA A 3 -19.57 8.47 16.26
C ALA A 3 -18.96 9.88 16.35
N ALA A 4 -19.11 10.70 15.33
CA ALA A 4 -18.67 12.09 15.32
C ALA A 4 -19.28 12.90 16.46
N ASN A 5 -20.57 12.72 16.74
CA ASN A 5 -21.25 13.46 17.81
C ASN A 5 -20.77 13.07 19.21
N ILE A 6 -20.27 11.84 19.39
CA ILE A 6 -19.70 11.38 20.67
C ILE A 6 -18.30 11.99 20.87
N MET A 7 -17.53 12.14 19.80
CA MET A 7 -16.15 12.65 19.87
C MET A 7 -16.07 14.17 20.00
N LYS A 8 -17.00 14.92 19.43
CA LYS A 8 -17.00 16.39 19.43
C LYS A 8 -16.76 17.03 20.80
N PRO A 9 -17.44 16.63 21.90
CA PRO A 9 -17.22 17.23 23.21
C PRO A 9 -15.83 16.94 23.78
N ALA A 10 -15.26 15.79 23.51
CA ALA A 10 -13.94 15.41 24.01
C ALA A 10 -12.82 16.11 23.23
N LEU A 11 -12.94 16.21 21.91
CA LEU A 11 -12.08 17.03 21.05
C LEU A 11 -12.14 18.51 21.43
N ALA A 12 -13.35 19.02 21.72
CA ALA A 12 -13.54 20.41 22.12
C ALA A 12 -12.79 20.79 23.42
N ARG A 13 -12.65 19.83 24.31
CA ARG A 13 -11.97 20.00 25.60
C ARG A 13 -10.48 19.66 25.56
N GLY A 14 -9.92 19.34 24.39
CA GLY A 14 -8.52 18.95 24.24
C GLY A 14 -8.13 17.67 25.03
N LYS A 15 -9.11 16.82 25.34
CA LYS A 15 -8.87 15.63 26.16
C LYS A 15 -8.12 14.52 25.43
N PHE A 16 -8.08 14.54 24.10
CA PHE A 16 -7.28 13.60 23.30
C PHE A 16 -6.84 14.23 21.98
N GLN A 17 -5.76 13.72 21.44
CA GLN A 17 -5.27 14.04 20.11
C GLN A 17 -5.75 12.94 19.15
N CYS A 18 -6.13 13.34 17.93
CA CYS A 18 -6.63 12.44 16.91
C CYS A 18 -5.96 12.76 15.56
N ILE A 19 -5.48 11.72 14.90
CA ILE A 19 -5.04 11.77 13.50
C ILE A 19 -6.03 10.92 12.72
N GLY A 20 -6.74 11.54 11.77
CA GLY A 20 -7.67 10.86 10.88
C GLY A 20 -7.16 10.85 9.45
N ALA A 21 -7.46 9.80 8.71
CA ALA A 21 -7.21 9.72 7.28
C ALA A 21 -8.54 9.52 6.54
N THR A 22 -8.71 10.23 5.43
CA THR A 22 -9.93 10.17 4.62
C THR A 22 -9.61 10.62 3.19
N THR A 23 -10.54 10.46 2.26
CA THR A 23 -10.43 11.01 0.92
C THR A 23 -10.84 12.49 0.89
N LEU A 24 -10.42 13.23 -0.15
CA LEU A 24 -10.81 14.64 -0.30
C LEU A 24 -12.33 14.82 -0.40
N ASP A 25 -13.02 13.91 -1.06
CA ASP A 25 -14.46 13.98 -1.24
C ASP A 25 -15.21 13.70 0.07
N GLU A 26 -14.77 12.73 0.84
CA GLU A 26 -15.32 12.45 2.16
C GLU A 26 -15.03 13.59 3.15
N TYR A 27 -13.84 14.17 3.10
CA TYR A 27 -13.49 15.35 3.89
C TYR A 27 -14.44 16.52 3.61
N ARG A 28 -14.64 16.86 2.33
CA ARG A 28 -15.58 17.92 1.92
C ARG A 28 -17.02 17.64 2.36
N ASN A 29 -17.43 16.38 2.28
CA ASN A 29 -18.80 16.01 2.59
C ASN A 29 -19.11 15.89 4.08
N SER A 30 -18.11 15.48 4.89
CA SER A 30 -18.32 15.11 6.28
C SER A 30 -17.66 16.04 7.29
N ILE A 31 -16.46 16.56 6.99
CA ILE A 31 -15.70 17.40 7.93
C ILE A 31 -15.88 18.89 7.63
N GLU A 32 -15.73 19.30 6.38
CA GLU A 32 -15.80 20.72 5.97
C GLU A 32 -17.21 21.31 6.17
N LYS A 33 -18.25 20.48 6.07
CA LYS A 33 -19.64 20.90 6.36
C LYS A 33 -19.94 21.04 7.86
N ASP A 34 -19.11 20.45 8.70
CA ASP A 34 -19.27 20.49 10.16
C ASP A 34 -18.28 21.45 10.78
N GLY A 35 -18.66 22.71 10.93
CA GLY A 35 -17.80 23.76 11.47
C GLY A 35 -17.27 23.49 12.89
N ALA A 36 -17.82 22.51 13.61
CA ALA A 36 -17.28 22.09 14.90
C ALA A 36 -16.08 21.15 14.73
N LEU A 37 -16.03 20.34 13.68
CA LEU A 37 -14.90 19.48 13.35
C LEU A 37 -13.85 20.25 12.57
N GLU A 38 -14.23 21.03 11.57
CA GLU A 38 -13.32 21.80 10.73
C GLU A 38 -12.35 22.68 11.54
N ARG A 39 -12.84 23.35 12.58
CA ARG A 39 -12.03 24.22 13.44
C ARG A 39 -11.04 23.46 14.34
N ARG A 40 -11.13 22.12 14.42
CA ARG A 40 -10.34 21.29 15.33
C ARG A 40 -9.37 20.38 14.62
N PHE A 41 -9.50 20.25 13.32
CA PHE A 41 -8.59 19.45 12.50
C PHE A 41 -7.82 20.34 11.52
N GLN A 42 -6.50 20.21 11.55
CA GLN A 42 -5.65 20.77 10.53
C GLN A 42 -5.60 19.82 9.34
N LYS A 43 -6.02 20.29 8.15
CA LYS A 43 -5.92 19.53 6.92
C LYS A 43 -4.46 19.40 6.48
N VAL A 44 -4.02 18.17 6.27
CA VAL A 44 -2.72 17.84 5.67
C VAL A 44 -2.99 17.06 4.38
N LEU A 45 -2.64 17.64 3.25
CA LEU A 45 -2.79 16.98 1.96
C LEU A 45 -1.60 16.04 1.75
N VAL A 46 -1.90 14.77 1.49
CA VAL A 46 -0.92 13.76 1.13
C VAL A 46 -1.06 13.48 -0.37
N GLU A 47 -0.08 13.89 -1.13
CA GLU A 47 -0.04 13.68 -2.57
C GLU A 47 0.51 12.29 -2.91
N ALA A 48 0.17 11.80 -4.12
CA ALA A 48 0.76 10.57 -4.63
C ALA A 48 2.27 10.75 -4.85
N THR A 49 3.04 9.71 -4.55
CA THR A 49 4.48 9.74 -4.76
C THR A 49 4.85 9.55 -6.23
N THR A 50 6.03 10.03 -6.59
CA THR A 50 6.66 9.74 -7.89
C THR A 50 7.17 8.30 -7.95
N GLU A 51 7.52 7.82 -9.14
CA GLU A 51 8.12 6.49 -9.28
C GLU A 51 9.44 6.37 -8.52
N GLU A 52 10.25 7.43 -8.50
CA GLU A 52 11.55 7.47 -7.84
C GLU A 52 11.43 7.43 -6.31
N GLU A 53 10.51 8.21 -5.76
CA GLU A 53 10.15 8.16 -4.35
C GLU A 53 9.57 6.79 -3.97
N THR A 54 8.74 6.22 -4.84
CA THR A 54 8.16 4.88 -4.63
C THR A 54 9.24 3.80 -4.59
N ARG A 55 10.25 3.83 -5.47
CA ARG A 55 11.41 2.92 -5.39
C ARG A 55 12.12 3.01 -4.05
N THR A 56 12.32 4.23 -3.57
CA THR A 56 12.93 4.47 -2.25
C THR A 56 12.08 3.88 -1.13
N ILE A 57 10.76 4.08 -1.19
CA ILE A 57 9.81 3.52 -0.22
C ILE A 57 9.88 1.98 -0.23
N LEU A 58 9.80 1.34 -1.41
CA LEU A 58 9.87 -0.12 -1.52
C LEU A 58 11.17 -0.67 -0.93
N ASN A 59 12.30 -0.03 -1.22
CA ASN A 59 13.59 -0.43 -0.63
C ASN A 59 13.58 -0.33 0.90
N ASN A 60 12.98 0.71 1.47
CA ASN A 60 12.92 0.91 2.91
C ASN A 60 12.02 -0.10 3.64
N ILE A 61 10.97 -0.59 2.98
CA ILE A 61 10.04 -1.55 3.58
C ILE A 61 10.36 -3.00 3.22
N ARG A 62 11.27 -3.23 2.25
CA ARG A 62 11.64 -4.54 1.71
C ARG A 62 11.85 -5.59 2.79
N ASP A 63 12.69 -5.31 3.75
CA ASP A 63 13.10 -6.29 4.78
C ASP A 63 11.91 -6.81 5.59
N ARG A 64 10.88 -5.99 5.81
CA ARG A 64 9.65 -6.41 6.51
C ARG A 64 8.84 -7.41 5.68
N TYR A 65 8.73 -7.17 4.37
CA TYR A 65 8.01 -8.07 3.46
C TYR A 65 8.79 -9.36 3.22
N GLU A 66 10.13 -9.29 3.13
CA GLU A 66 11.00 -10.47 3.04
C GLU A 66 10.83 -11.38 4.27
N GLN A 67 10.80 -10.79 5.47
CA GLN A 67 10.57 -11.53 6.71
C GLN A 67 9.16 -12.13 6.78
N PHE A 68 8.15 -11.38 6.35
CA PHE A 68 6.76 -11.83 6.39
C PHE A 68 6.49 -12.97 5.41
N HIS A 69 6.96 -12.85 4.18
CA HIS A 69 6.75 -13.85 3.12
C HIS A 69 7.84 -14.93 3.07
N HIS A 70 8.93 -14.81 3.84
CA HIS A 70 10.09 -15.70 3.75
C HIS A 70 10.67 -15.81 2.34
N VAL A 71 10.80 -14.68 1.66
CA VAL A 71 11.36 -14.54 0.31
C VAL A 71 12.44 -13.46 0.30
N THR A 72 13.18 -13.38 -0.78
CA THR A 72 14.13 -12.27 -1.04
C THR A 72 13.72 -11.54 -2.31
N TYR A 73 13.62 -10.22 -2.25
CA TYR A 73 13.33 -9.38 -3.40
C TYR A 73 14.64 -8.84 -3.98
N THR A 74 14.89 -9.11 -5.26
CA THR A 74 16.02 -8.50 -5.95
C THR A 74 15.72 -7.03 -6.29
N PRO A 75 16.74 -6.17 -6.47
CA PRO A 75 16.52 -4.79 -6.89
C PRO A 75 15.70 -4.68 -8.17
N GLU A 76 15.94 -5.56 -9.14
CA GLU A 76 15.19 -5.60 -10.41
C GLU A 76 13.71 -5.96 -10.19
N ALA A 77 13.40 -6.82 -9.22
CA ALA A 77 12.02 -7.15 -8.88
C ALA A 77 11.28 -5.93 -8.29
N LEU A 78 11.94 -5.16 -7.42
CA LEU A 78 11.36 -3.93 -6.87
C LEU A 78 11.16 -2.88 -7.96
N ASP A 79 12.13 -2.71 -8.86
CA ASP A 79 11.99 -1.82 -10.02
C ASP A 79 10.85 -2.26 -10.94
N ALA A 80 10.68 -3.56 -11.16
CA ALA A 80 9.56 -4.10 -11.93
C ALA A 80 8.21 -3.83 -11.27
N CYS A 81 8.09 -3.93 -9.94
CA CYS A 81 6.87 -3.58 -9.22
C CYS A 81 6.45 -2.13 -9.49
N VAL A 82 7.39 -1.20 -9.54
CA VAL A 82 7.10 0.21 -9.83
C VAL A 82 6.78 0.41 -11.32
N SER A 83 7.66 -0.01 -12.21
CA SER A 83 7.55 0.28 -13.65
C SER A 83 6.34 -0.40 -14.30
N LEU A 84 6.05 -1.67 -13.93
CA LEU A 84 4.90 -2.38 -14.48
C LEU A 84 3.57 -1.83 -13.93
N THR A 85 3.51 -1.47 -12.65
CA THR A 85 2.29 -0.86 -12.10
C THR A 85 2.09 0.57 -12.60
N ALA A 86 3.15 1.32 -12.88
CA ALA A 86 3.05 2.61 -13.58
C ALA A 86 2.36 2.46 -14.92
N ARG A 87 2.78 1.45 -15.69
CA ARG A 87 2.34 1.22 -17.06
C ARG A 87 0.97 0.59 -17.19
N TYR A 88 0.66 -0.40 -16.34
CA TYR A 88 -0.51 -1.27 -16.54
C TYR A 88 -1.61 -1.10 -15.50
N VAL A 89 -1.33 -0.50 -14.34
CA VAL A 89 -2.33 -0.29 -13.28
C VAL A 89 -2.77 1.17 -13.27
N GLY A 90 -3.85 1.46 -14.00
CA GLY A 90 -4.53 2.75 -13.97
C GLY A 90 -5.49 2.88 -12.78
N GLY A 91 -5.86 4.10 -12.43
CA GLY A 91 -6.88 4.37 -11.39
C GLY A 91 -6.44 4.19 -9.95
N ARG A 92 -5.17 3.78 -9.71
CA ARG A 92 -4.58 3.67 -8.36
C ARG A 92 -3.32 4.53 -8.27
N ALA A 93 -3.13 5.16 -7.13
CA ALA A 93 -1.99 6.04 -6.88
C ALA A 93 -0.75 5.26 -6.40
N PHE A 94 0.42 5.87 -6.57
CA PHE A 94 1.63 5.48 -5.86
C PHE A 94 1.62 6.06 -4.43
N PRO A 95 2.23 5.38 -3.45
CA PRO A 95 3.04 4.14 -3.58
C PRO A 95 2.19 2.85 -3.55
N ASP A 96 0.90 2.90 -3.20
CA ASP A 96 0.07 1.74 -2.85
C ASP A 96 0.08 0.65 -3.91
N LYS A 97 -0.13 1.00 -5.18
CA LYS A 97 -0.16 0.01 -6.27
C LYS A 97 1.14 -0.78 -6.44
N ALA A 98 2.28 -0.17 -6.12
CA ALA A 98 3.57 -0.85 -6.20
C ALA A 98 3.83 -1.71 -4.95
N ILE A 99 3.38 -1.28 -3.78
CA ILE A 99 3.42 -2.05 -2.54
C ILE A 99 2.54 -3.29 -2.67
N ASP A 100 1.32 -3.15 -3.18
CA ASP A 100 0.41 -4.28 -3.44
C ASP A 100 1.05 -5.30 -4.41
N ALA A 101 1.70 -4.83 -5.47
CA ALA A 101 2.37 -5.71 -6.42
C ALA A 101 3.54 -6.48 -5.79
N MET A 102 4.31 -5.83 -4.91
CA MET A 102 5.39 -6.47 -4.16
C MET A 102 4.85 -7.53 -3.19
N ASP A 103 3.80 -7.21 -2.45
CA ASP A 103 3.14 -8.12 -1.49
C ASP A 103 2.57 -9.35 -2.20
N GLU A 104 1.82 -9.15 -3.28
CA GLU A 104 1.23 -10.23 -4.08
C GLU A 104 2.31 -11.12 -4.71
N ALA A 105 3.40 -10.55 -5.21
CA ALA A 105 4.52 -11.32 -5.76
C ALA A 105 5.18 -12.21 -4.70
N GLY A 106 5.39 -11.70 -3.48
CA GLY A 106 5.89 -12.46 -2.34
C GLY A 106 4.99 -13.62 -1.97
N ALA A 107 3.70 -13.35 -1.78
CA ALA A 107 2.69 -14.36 -1.46
C ALA A 107 2.62 -15.46 -2.53
N LYS A 108 2.61 -15.08 -3.81
CA LYS A 108 2.58 -16.02 -4.93
C LYS A 108 3.81 -16.92 -4.98
N ARG A 109 5.00 -16.38 -4.69
CA ARG A 109 6.24 -17.15 -4.65
C ARG A 109 6.20 -18.24 -3.58
N VAL A 110 5.72 -17.89 -2.39
CA VAL A 110 5.54 -18.84 -1.28
C VAL A 110 4.56 -19.95 -1.67
N PHE A 111 3.39 -19.58 -2.21
CA PHE A 111 2.38 -20.54 -2.64
C PHE A 111 2.92 -21.52 -3.69
N GLN A 112 3.67 -21.04 -4.67
CA GLN A 112 4.32 -21.90 -5.67
C GLN A 112 5.31 -22.89 -5.04
N ALA A 113 6.12 -22.46 -4.06
CA ALA A 113 7.05 -23.33 -3.38
C ALA A 113 6.32 -24.43 -2.58
N TYR A 114 5.23 -24.10 -1.88
CA TYR A 114 4.40 -25.09 -1.19
C TYR A 114 3.72 -26.06 -2.14
N THR A 115 3.22 -25.60 -3.27
CA THR A 115 2.58 -26.45 -4.27
C THR A 115 3.56 -27.47 -4.83
N VAL A 116 4.78 -27.06 -5.14
CA VAL A 116 5.85 -27.97 -5.60
C VAL A 116 6.21 -29.01 -4.53
N ALA A 117 6.30 -28.59 -3.27
CA ALA A 117 6.63 -29.49 -2.15
C ALA A 117 5.52 -30.52 -1.89
N LEU A 118 4.24 -30.12 -2.00
CA LEU A 118 3.09 -30.98 -1.73
C LEU A 118 2.84 -32.00 -2.86
N TYR A 119 3.05 -31.62 -4.09
CA TYR A 119 2.70 -32.49 -5.23
C TYR A 119 3.85 -33.27 -5.81
N GLY A 120 5.10 -33.07 -5.36
CA GLY A 120 6.31 -33.92 -5.59
C GLY A 120 6.54 -34.55 -6.96
N LEU A 121 5.61 -34.35 -7.90
CA LEU A 121 5.53 -34.99 -9.21
C LEU A 121 5.53 -34.01 -10.38
N TRP A 122 5.58 -32.70 -10.12
CA TRP A 122 5.58 -31.73 -11.20
C TRP A 122 6.79 -30.82 -11.10
N THR A 123 7.78 -31.08 -11.94
CA THR A 123 8.83 -30.11 -12.19
C THR A 123 8.23 -29.01 -13.05
N PRO A 124 8.03 -27.78 -12.53
CA PRO A 124 7.69 -26.68 -13.40
C PRO A 124 8.89 -26.44 -14.30
N THR A 125 8.73 -26.65 -15.59
CA THR A 125 9.66 -26.13 -16.59
C THR A 125 9.85 -24.64 -16.29
N PRO A 126 11.08 -24.12 -16.21
CA PRO A 126 11.31 -22.73 -15.90
C PRO A 126 10.83 -21.86 -17.07
N LEU A 127 9.56 -21.40 -17.01
CA LEU A 127 8.96 -20.50 -18.00
C LEU A 127 9.41 -19.04 -17.87
N LEU A 128 10.47 -18.75 -17.12
CA LEU A 128 10.93 -17.38 -16.89
C LEU A 128 12.39 -17.12 -17.28
N THR A 129 13.01 -17.96 -18.09
CA THR A 129 14.38 -17.70 -18.57
C THR A 129 14.49 -17.39 -20.07
N SER A 130 13.40 -17.12 -20.78
CA SER A 130 13.45 -16.79 -22.20
C SER A 130 12.48 -15.69 -22.61
N TRP A 131 12.50 -14.56 -21.91
CA TRP A 131 12.14 -13.30 -22.50
C TRP A 131 13.44 -12.56 -22.84
N GLN A 132 13.97 -12.85 -24.01
CA GLN A 132 14.83 -11.93 -24.74
C GLN A 132 13.96 -11.17 -25.74
N PRO A 133 14.15 -9.84 -25.85
CA PRO A 133 13.42 -8.98 -26.79
C PRO A 133 13.75 -9.30 -28.24
#